data_d5ae5a5e04e6995255b85094d4ed152f
#
_entry.id   d5ae5a5e04e6995255b85094d4ed152f
#
_cell.length_a   1.000
_cell.length_b   1.000
_cell.length_c   1.000
_cell.angle_alpha   90.00
_cell.angle_beta   90.00
_cell.angle_gamma   90.00
#
_symmetry.space_group_name_H-M   'P 1'
#
loop_
_entity.id
_entity.type
_entity.pdbx_description
1 polymer ?
#
loop_
_entity_poly.entity_id
_entity_poly.type
_entity_poly.pdbx_seq_one_letter_code
_entity_poly.pdbx_strand_id
1 'polypeptide(L)'
;MKLEELKIPESGEKIVVDPGNGGTVVSLILGKAEKELLRNDSEDEYLENPLFRGRFLFPFNDRIPEGKYNFQGVDYQLPVNNPDDGSSIHGFMYNKKVEVLQSGGTDLSVRWHTVESSIPGYPFALSLTMDFHLSPGGLNIDFTVRNEGRRTAPFALGWHSYFLTESGSKVIADFPCFFDIDSSFLPVGDCIPAKGPGFDFSQGTVLEGKSLDHTFVSPRNGTVILDNREYRIRIVQENFPFTQLYIPPEGDSIAIEPITSKPNSFNSSKVLTLSPGNVYTAAVRIECLDKEMQ
;
A
#
# COMPACT_ATOMS: atom_id res chain seq x y z
N MET A 1 17.26 14.11 -8.67
CA MET A 1 15.89 13.90 -8.16
C MET A 1 15.75 14.73 -6.89
N LYS A 2 14.69 15.52 -6.72
CA LYS A 2 14.52 16.32 -5.49
C LYS A 2 13.58 15.52 -4.58
N LEU A 3 14.12 14.94 -3.53
CA LEU A 3 13.35 14.31 -2.47
C LEU A 3 12.75 15.38 -1.55
N GLU A 4 11.58 15.12 -1.00
CA GLU A 4 10.98 15.94 0.04
C GLU A 4 11.22 15.25 1.40
N GLU A 5 11.77 15.99 2.35
CA GLU A 5 12.02 15.51 3.72
C GLU A 5 11.15 16.28 4.70
N LEU A 6 10.37 15.59 5.50
CA LEU A 6 9.69 16.10 6.69
C LEU A 6 10.47 15.63 7.90
N LYS A 7 10.66 16.52 8.88
CA LYS A 7 11.50 16.21 10.05
C LYS A 7 11.01 16.94 11.29
N ILE A 8 11.11 16.24 12.42
CA ILE A 8 10.96 16.82 13.75
C ILE A 8 12.37 17.01 14.33
N PRO A 9 12.90 18.25 14.37
CA PRO A 9 14.28 18.49 14.76
C PRO A 9 14.63 18.00 16.17
N GLU A 10 13.68 18.08 17.10
CA GLU A 10 13.85 17.75 18.51
C GLU A 10 14.00 16.26 18.77
N SER A 11 13.38 15.42 17.93
CA SER A 11 13.39 13.95 18.10
C SER A 11 14.17 13.20 17.01
N GLY A 12 14.58 13.89 15.94
CA GLY A 12 15.27 13.25 14.81
C GLY A 12 14.36 12.42 13.89
N GLU A 13 13.08 12.29 14.22
CA GLU A 13 12.12 11.57 13.42
C GLU A 13 11.93 12.23 12.06
N LYS A 14 11.84 11.41 11.02
CA LYS A 14 11.71 11.93 9.65
C LYS A 14 11.01 10.93 8.71
N ILE A 15 10.44 11.49 7.66
CA ILE A 15 10.01 10.75 6.47
C ILE A 15 10.67 11.39 5.24
N VAL A 16 11.07 10.54 4.30
CA VAL A 16 11.57 10.97 2.99
C VAL A 16 10.65 10.44 1.91
N VAL A 17 10.15 11.35 1.08
CA VAL A 17 9.21 11.06 0.00
C VAL A 17 9.83 11.44 -1.34
N ASP A 18 9.63 10.62 -2.36
CA ASP A 18 10.08 10.89 -3.74
C ASP A 18 8.91 11.30 -4.64
N PRO A 19 8.69 12.59 -4.87
CA PRO A 19 7.68 13.07 -5.81
C PRO A 19 7.99 12.72 -7.28
N GLY A 20 9.21 12.35 -7.59
CA GLY A 20 9.62 11.93 -8.94
C GLY A 20 9.07 10.56 -9.32
N ASN A 21 8.76 9.73 -8.32
CA ASN A 21 8.30 8.34 -8.47
C ASN A 21 7.03 8.08 -7.64
N GLY A 22 5.92 8.68 -8.02
CA GLY A 22 4.62 8.39 -7.44
C GLY A 22 4.42 8.85 -5.99
N GLY A 23 5.31 9.69 -5.44
CA GLY A 23 5.28 10.04 -4.02
C GLY A 23 5.76 8.91 -3.10
N THR A 24 6.58 7.99 -3.62
CA THR A 24 7.12 6.84 -2.88
C THR A 24 7.72 7.26 -1.55
N VAL A 25 7.37 6.54 -0.49
CA VAL A 25 8.03 6.68 0.81
C VAL A 25 9.32 5.86 0.79
N VAL A 26 10.46 6.53 0.75
CA VAL A 26 11.79 5.90 0.65
C VAL A 26 12.48 5.70 1.98
N SER A 27 12.04 6.41 3.03
CA SER A 27 12.56 6.25 4.40
C SER A 27 11.52 6.73 5.41
N LEU A 28 11.40 6.03 6.51
CA LEU A 28 10.56 6.39 7.64
C LEU A 28 11.26 6.07 8.95
N ILE A 29 11.74 7.10 9.64
CA ILE A 29 12.41 7.00 10.94
C ILE A 29 11.48 7.56 12.01
N LEU A 30 11.06 6.70 12.94
CA LEU A 30 10.20 7.06 14.06
C LEU A 30 10.72 6.48 15.37
N GLY A 31 10.21 7.01 16.47
CA GLY A 31 10.48 6.55 17.83
C GLY A 31 11.80 7.09 18.41
N LYS A 32 11.96 6.94 19.72
CA LYS A 32 13.11 7.51 20.46
C LYS A 32 14.47 6.99 20.04
N ALA A 33 14.51 5.78 19.45
CA ALA A 33 15.75 5.18 18.99
C ALA A 33 16.11 5.59 17.54
N GLU A 34 15.33 6.50 16.94
CA GLU A 34 15.52 6.98 15.56
C GLU A 34 15.70 5.82 14.55
N LYS A 35 14.86 4.77 14.68
CA LYS A 35 14.99 3.57 13.85
C LYS A 35 14.33 3.75 12.49
N GLU A 36 15.04 3.33 11.45
CA GLU A 36 14.42 3.10 10.14
C GLU A 36 13.41 1.96 10.27
N LEU A 37 12.18 2.22 9.89
CA LEU A 37 11.08 1.25 9.97
C LEU A 37 10.84 0.52 8.67
N LEU A 38 11.23 1.11 7.54
CA LEU A 38 11.00 0.53 6.21
C LEU A 38 12.24 -0.20 5.70
N ARG A 39 12.01 -1.26 4.92
CA ARG A 39 13.05 -1.88 4.13
C ARG A 39 13.35 -1.00 2.92
N ASN A 40 14.50 -0.35 2.97
CA ASN A 40 14.95 0.53 1.90
C ASN A 40 15.62 -0.27 0.78
N ASP A 41 15.37 0.15 -0.45
CA ASP A 41 16.07 -0.36 -1.63
C ASP A 41 17.48 0.23 -1.72
N SER A 42 18.41 -0.53 -2.30
CA SER A 42 19.62 0.06 -2.88
C SER A 42 19.23 0.96 -4.07
N GLU A 43 20.15 1.77 -4.57
CA GLU A 43 19.89 2.66 -5.71
C GLU A 43 19.45 1.87 -6.95
N ASP A 44 20.11 0.74 -7.24
CA ASP A 44 19.78 -0.11 -8.37
C ASP A 44 18.40 -0.78 -8.19
N GLU A 45 18.12 -1.38 -7.03
CA GLU A 45 16.81 -1.96 -6.70
C GLU A 45 15.70 -0.90 -6.81
N TYR A 46 15.94 0.33 -6.35
CA TYR A 46 14.97 1.40 -6.43
C TYR A 46 14.62 1.78 -7.88
N LEU A 47 15.60 1.77 -8.77
CA LEU A 47 15.42 2.07 -10.19
C LEU A 47 14.72 0.92 -10.92
N GLU A 48 15.13 -0.31 -10.66
CA GLU A 48 14.53 -1.52 -11.26
C GLU A 48 13.13 -1.80 -10.69
N ASN A 49 12.90 -1.43 -9.43
CA ASN A 49 11.63 -1.55 -8.73
C ASN A 49 11.03 -2.97 -8.74
N PRO A 50 11.79 -4.02 -8.41
CA PRO A 50 11.33 -5.41 -8.53
C PRO A 50 10.21 -5.76 -7.56
N LEU A 51 10.15 -5.10 -6.39
CA LEU A 51 9.21 -5.39 -5.31
C LEU A 51 8.28 -4.22 -4.96
N PHE A 52 8.29 -3.13 -5.71
CA PHE A 52 7.44 -1.94 -5.48
C PHE A 52 7.53 -1.36 -4.06
N ARG A 53 8.68 -1.48 -3.38
CA ARG A 53 8.85 -1.03 -2.00
C ARG A 53 8.52 0.46 -1.83
N GLY A 54 7.63 0.75 -0.87
CA GLY A 54 7.18 2.11 -0.53
C GLY A 54 6.27 2.77 -1.56
N ARG A 55 5.93 2.10 -2.69
CA ARG A 55 5.14 2.67 -3.79
C ARG A 55 3.66 2.75 -3.44
N PHE A 56 2.99 3.79 -3.95
CA PHE A 56 1.54 3.90 -3.94
C PHE A 56 0.96 3.33 -5.23
N LEU A 57 -0.09 2.52 -5.08
CA LEU A 57 -0.69 1.70 -6.12
C LEU A 57 -2.01 2.36 -6.56
N PHE A 58 -2.01 2.96 -7.75
CA PHE A 58 -3.16 3.70 -8.27
C PHE A 58 -3.11 3.82 -9.81
N PRO A 59 -4.23 3.73 -10.57
CA PRO A 59 -5.62 3.64 -10.14
C PRO A 59 -6.14 2.21 -9.87
N PHE A 60 -5.28 1.24 -9.79
CA PHE A 60 -5.59 -0.10 -9.28
C PHE A 60 -4.40 -0.63 -8.47
N ASN A 61 -4.71 -1.44 -7.48
CA ASN A 61 -3.73 -2.20 -6.73
C ASN A 61 -3.75 -3.65 -7.22
N ASP A 62 -2.59 -4.31 -7.17
CA ASP A 62 -2.43 -5.70 -7.57
C ASP A 62 -2.72 -5.99 -9.06
N ARG A 63 -2.88 -7.28 -9.43
CA ARG A 63 -2.89 -7.80 -10.80
C ARG A 63 -4.24 -7.64 -11.50
N ILE A 64 -4.17 -7.33 -12.80
CA ILE A 64 -5.26 -7.51 -13.77
C ILE A 64 -4.71 -8.44 -14.85
N PRO A 65 -5.17 -9.70 -14.93
CA PRO A 65 -4.67 -10.70 -15.86
C PRO A 65 -4.70 -10.21 -17.31
N GLU A 66 -3.61 -10.42 -18.03
CA GLU A 66 -3.42 -9.96 -19.41
C GLU A 66 -3.71 -8.45 -19.61
N GLY A 67 -3.87 -7.67 -18.54
CA GLY A 67 -4.33 -6.30 -18.59
C GLY A 67 -5.77 -6.12 -19.06
N LYS A 68 -6.55 -7.19 -19.16
CA LYS A 68 -7.92 -7.16 -19.69
C LYS A 68 -8.95 -6.98 -18.60
N TYR A 69 -9.90 -6.07 -18.81
CA TYR A 69 -11.07 -5.94 -17.95
C TYR A 69 -12.29 -5.45 -18.72
N ASN A 70 -13.47 -5.82 -18.19
CA ASN A 70 -14.75 -5.29 -18.66
C ASN A 70 -15.34 -4.35 -17.63
N PHE A 71 -15.68 -3.15 -18.04
CA PHE A 71 -16.35 -2.19 -17.17
C PHE A 71 -17.55 -1.58 -17.88
N GLN A 72 -18.74 -1.77 -17.28
CA GLN A 72 -20.02 -1.29 -17.82
C GLN A 72 -20.29 -1.78 -19.28
N GLY A 73 -19.90 -3.02 -19.57
CA GLY A 73 -20.11 -3.65 -20.88
C GLY A 73 -19.12 -3.24 -21.96
N VAL A 74 -18.07 -2.49 -21.61
CA VAL A 74 -16.98 -2.12 -22.51
C VAL A 74 -15.71 -2.87 -22.12
N ASP A 75 -15.06 -3.49 -23.09
CA ASP A 75 -13.79 -4.16 -22.92
C ASP A 75 -12.62 -3.17 -23.03
N TYR A 76 -11.69 -3.28 -22.10
CA TYR A 76 -10.50 -2.44 -22.02
C TYR A 76 -9.23 -3.30 -21.99
N GLN A 77 -8.15 -2.76 -22.54
CA GLN A 77 -6.83 -3.39 -22.56
C GLN A 77 -5.79 -2.44 -21.98
N LEU A 78 -5.32 -2.72 -20.78
CA LEU A 78 -4.21 -2.02 -20.12
C LEU A 78 -2.87 -2.49 -20.69
N PRO A 79 -1.82 -1.65 -20.64
CA PRO A 79 -0.46 -2.11 -20.90
C PRO A 79 -0.05 -3.19 -19.89
N VAL A 80 0.51 -4.28 -20.35
CA VAL A 80 1.16 -5.29 -19.51
C VAL A 80 2.49 -4.72 -19.03
N ASN A 81 2.69 -4.65 -17.72
CA ASN A 81 3.91 -4.17 -17.08
C ASN A 81 4.57 -5.21 -16.17
N ASN A 82 3.98 -6.40 -16.06
CA ASN A 82 4.56 -7.57 -15.43
C ASN A 82 4.67 -8.71 -16.45
N PRO A 83 5.81 -8.82 -17.16
CA PRO A 83 5.97 -9.83 -18.21
C PRO A 83 6.05 -11.26 -17.67
N ASP A 84 6.40 -11.47 -16.40
CA ASP A 84 6.60 -12.78 -15.80
C ASP A 84 5.28 -13.57 -15.73
N ASP A 85 4.15 -12.90 -15.47
CA ASP A 85 2.83 -13.52 -15.43
C ASP A 85 1.85 -12.95 -16.49
N GLY A 86 2.32 -12.00 -17.29
CA GLY A 86 1.52 -11.35 -18.35
C GLY A 86 0.46 -10.40 -17.84
N SER A 87 0.52 -9.95 -16.60
CA SER A 87 -0.47 -9.05 -16.02
C SER A 87 -0.14 -7.56 -16.16
N SER A 88 -1.16 -6.72 -15.99
CA SER A 88 -0.99 -5.32 -15.59
C SER A 88 -1.07 -5.26 -14.07
N ILE A 89 -0.04 -4.71 -13.41
CA ILE A 89 0.07 -4.72 -11.95
C ILE A 89 0.32 -3.33 -11.38
N HIS A 90 -0.27 -3.05 -10.22
CA HIS A 90 0.01 -1.90 -9.33
C HIS A 90 -0.24 -0.51 -9.92
N GLY A 91 -1.06 -0.43 -10.97
CA GLY A 91 -1.45 0.84 -11.57
C GLY A 91 -0.33 1.52 -12.35
N PHE A 92 -0.38 2.86 -12.41
CA PHE A 92 0.51 3.64 -13.27
C PHE A 92 1.23 4.78 -12.55
N MET A 93 0.82 5.09 -11.30
CA MET A 93 1.36 6.24 -10.57
C MET A 93 2.78 6.00 -10.05
N TYR A 94 3.12 4.78 -9.69
CA TYR A 94 4.33 4.40 -8.94
C TYR A 94 5.65 4.91 -9.55
N ASN A 95 5.72 5.15 -10.85
CA ASN A 95 6.90 5.65 -11.57
C ASN A 95 6.64 6.99 -12.27
N LYS A 96 5.63 7.73 -11.86
CA LYS A 96 5.28 9.04 -12.43
C LYS A 96 5.60 10.15 -11.46
N LYS A 97 5.99 11.29 -12.03
CA LYS A 97 6.13 12.49 -11.22
C LYS A 97 4.77 12.95 -10.71
N VAL A 98 4.69 13.21 -9.41
CA VAL A 98 3.55 13.85 -8.77
C VAL A 98 3.80 15.35 -8.58
N GLU A 99 2.73 16.13 -8.55
CA GLU A 99 2.78 17.55 -8.22
C GLU A 99 2.92 17.73 -6.71
N VAL A 100 3.86 18.54 -6.26
CA VAL A 100 3.97 18.95 -4.86
C VAL A 100 3.10 20.18 -4.68
N LEU A 101 2.01 20.06 -3.92
CA LEU A 101 1.07 21.15 -3.63
C LEU A 101 1.55 21.99 -2.45
N GLN A 102 2.11 21.33 -1.44
CA GLN A 102 2.64 21.95 -0.24
C GLN A 102 3.80 21.08 0.28
N SER A 103 4.87 21.70 0.77
CA SER A 103 5.97 21.03 1.47
C SER A 103 6.57 21.97 2.50
N GLY A 104 6.73 21.52 3.72
CA GLY A 104 7.41 22.26 4.78
C GLY A 104 7.13 21.76 6.19
N GLY A 105 8.15 21.80 7.02
CA GLY A 105 8.08 21.35 8.41
C GLY A 105 7.72 19.87 8.52
N THR A 106 6.54 19.60 9.03
CA THR A 106 6.00 18.26 9.26
C THR A 106 4.95 17.85 8.23
N ASP A 107 4.67 18.69 7.24
CA ASP A 107 3.55 18.52 6.32
C ASP A 107 4.00 18.50 4.86
N LEU A 108 3.48 17.54 4.10
CA LEU A 108 3.64 17.43 2.65
C LEU A 108 2.31 17.07 2.01
N SER A 109 1.93 17.77 0.97
CA SER A 109 0.80 17.43 0.12
C SER A 109 1.25 17.23 -1.31
N VAL A 110 0.94 16.06 -1.89
CA VAL A 110 1.25 15.75 -3.29
C VAL A 110 0.01 15.27 -4.02
N ARG A 111 -0.03 15.52 -5.34
CA ARG A 111 -1.13 15.08 -6.20
C ARG A 111 -0.62 14.42 -7.47
N TRP A 112 -1.28 13.35 -7.85
CA TRP A 112 -1.21 12.79 -9.19
C TRP A 112 -2.61 12.74 -9.81
N HIS A 113 -2.68 12.83 -11.14
CA HIS A 113 -3.95 12.72 -11.86
C HIS A 113 -3.78 12.00 -13.18
N THR A 114 -4.82 11.25 -13.58
CA THR A 114 -4.97 10.75 -14.93
C THR A 114 -5.75 11.80 -15.74
N VAL A 115 -5.32 12.01 -16.98
CA VAL A 115 -6.10 12.80 -17.93
C VAL A 115 -6.95 11.82 -18.76
N GLU A 116 -8.16 12.21 -19.10
CA GLU A 116 -9.06 11.38 -19.91
C GLU A 116 -8.35 10.88 -21.17
N SER A 117 -8.35 9.57 -21.39
CA SER A 117 -7.70 8.89 -22.52
C SER A 117 -6.16 9.04 -22.62
N SER A 118 -5.49 9.53 -21.58
CA SER A 118 -4.01 9.64 -21.58
C SER A 118 -3.31 8.31 -21.32
N ILE A 119 -4.01 7.34 -20.70
CA ILE A 119 -3.49 6.01 -20.40
C ILE A 119 -4.23 5.00 -21.29
N PRO A 120 -3.52 4.23 -22.13
CA PRO A 120 -4.13 3.18 -22.91
C PRO A 120 -4.94 2.23 -22.02
N GLY A 121 -6.18 1.95 -22.42
CA GLY A 121 -7.07 1.05 -21.67
C GLY A 121 -7.63 1.62 -20.37
N TYR A 122 -7.26 2.82 -19.93
CA TYR A 122 -7.84 3.49 -18.77
C TYR A 122 -8.29 4.93 -19.10
N PRO A 123 -9.43 5.09 -19.78
CA PRO A 123 -9.87 6.39 -20.29
C PRO A 123 -10.67 7.20 -19.26
N PHE A 124 -10.28 7.19 -18.01
CA PHE A 124 -10.98 7.90 -16.93
C PHE A 124 -10.06 8.96 -16.33
N ALA A 125 -10.65 10.10 -15.95
CA ALA A 125 -9.93 11.18 -15.29
C ALA A 125 -10.16 11.11 -13.77
N LEU A 126 -9.15 10.68 -13.05
CA LEU A 126 -9.11 10.64 -11.58
C LEU A 126 -7.93 11.44 -11.07
N SER A 127 -8.05 12.03 -9.90
CA SER A 127 -6.90 12.51 -9.12
C SER A 127 -6.79 11.76 -7.80
N LEU A 128 -5.55 11.58 -7.35
CA LEU A 128 -5.20 11.13 -6.01
C LEU A 128 -4.36 12.23 -5.36
N THR A 129 -4.84 12.79 -4.26
CA THR A 129 -4.06 13.64 -3.36
C THR A 129 -3.66 12.81 -2.14
N MET A 130 -2.40 12.94 -1.73
CA MET A 130 -1.83 12.32 -0.54
C MET A 130 -1.27 13.42 0.36
N ASP A 131 -1.81 13.50 1.57
CA ASP A 131 -1.40 14.46 2.59
C ASP A 131 -0.67 13.71 3.70
N PHE A 132 0.62 14.01 3.86
CA PHE A 132 1.49 13.42 4.86
C PHE A 132 1.62 14.39 6.03
N HIS A 133 1.45 13.88 7.23
CA HIS A 133 1.67 14.64 8.46
C HIS A 133 2.52 13.82 9.44
N LEU A 134 3.74 14.32 9.71
CA LEU A 134 4.67 13.74 10.67
C LEU A 134 4.42 14.34 12.03
N SER A 135 4.26 13.51 13.04
CA SER A 135 4.08 13.90 14.45
C SER A 135 4.99 13.06 15.34
N PRO A 136 5.28 13.47 16.59
CA PRO A 136 6.09 12.67 17.49
C PRO A 136 5.57 11.24 17.62
N GLY A 137 6.42 10.25 17.28
CA GLY A 137 6.10 8.84 17.29
C GLY A 137 5.20 8.36 16.17
N GLY A 138 4.80 9.21 15.21
CA GLY A 138 3.81 8.81 14.22
C GLY A 138 3.84 9.53 12.88
N LEU A 139 3.29 8.84 11.88
CA LEU A 139 3.01 9.36 10.54
C LEU A 139 1.54 9.13 10.19
N ASN A 140 0.86 10.17 9.73
CA ASN A 140 -0.45 10.07 9.09
C ASN A 140 -0.31 10.29 7.58
N ILE A 141 -1.00 9.48 6.79
CA ILE A 141 -1.16 9.66 5.35
C ILE A 141 -2.65 9.64 5.06
N ASP A 142 -3.19 10.78 4.64
CA ASP A 142 -4.59 10.91 4.21
C ASP A 142 -4.65 10.87 2.68
N PHE A 143 -5.59 10.09 2.15
CA PHE A 143 -5.78 9.89 0.72
C PHE A 143 -7.13 10.46 0.29
N THR A 144 -7.11 11.22 -0.78
CA THR A 144 -8.32 11.74 -1.41
C THR A 144 -8.32 11.39 -2.90
N VAL A 145 -9.18 10.45 -3.29
CA VAL A 145 -9.43 10.12 -4.71
C VAL A 145 -10.64 10.90 -5.19
N ARG A 146 -10.52 11.62 -6.30
CA ARG A 146 -11.63 12.38 -6.90
C ARG A 146 -11.81 12.00 -8.36
N ASN A 147 -13.07 11.83 -8.76
CA ASN A 147 -13.40 11.71 -10.18
C ASN A 147 -13.56 13.10 -10.80
N GLU A 148 -12.61 13.49 -11.62
CA GLU A 148 -12.58 14.76 -12.34
C GLU A 148 -13.15 14.64 -13.76
N GLY A 149 -13.51 13.41 -14.16
CA GLY A 149 -14.04 13.12 -15.48
C GLY A 149 -15.55 13.27 -15.58
N ARG A 150 -16.07 12.83 -16.73
CA ARG A 150 -17.51 12.90 -17.06
C ARG A 150 -18.21 11.56 -16.97
N ARG A 151 -17.48 10.48 -16.72
CA ARG A 151 -17.98 9.10 -16.62
C ARG A 151 -17.66 8.53 -15.25
N THR A 152 -18.49 7.61 -14.79
CA THR A 152 -18.14 6.77 -13.63
C THR A 152 -16.84 6.02 -13.94
N ALA A 153 -15.91 6.05 -13.00
CA ALA A 153 -14.59 5.44 -13.14
C ALA A 153 -14.41 4.30 -12.14
N PRO A 154 -13.90 3.13 -12.55
CA PRO A 154 -13.44 2.10 -11.63
C PRO A 154 -12.09 2.53 -11.04
N PHE A 155 -11.84 2.21 -9.79
CA PHE A 155 -10.54 2.46 -9.17
C PHE A 155 -10.24 1.49 -8.05
N ALA A 156 -8.95 1.39 -7.72
CA ALA A 156 -8.48 0.85 -6.45
C ALA A 156 -7.22 1.61 -6.03
N LEU A 157 -6.91 1.56 -4.73
CA LEU A 157 -5.81 2.26 -4.09
C LEU A 157 -5.08 1.30 -3.16
N GLY A 158 -3.77 1.43 -3.05
CA GLY A 158 -2.95 0.71 -2.08
C GLY A 158 -1.63 1.41 -1.78
N TRP A 159 -0.96 0.95 -0.73
CA TRP A 159 0.40 1.33 -0.39
C TRP A 159 1.25 0.10 -0.09
N HIS A 160 2.29 -0.13 -0.88
CA HIS A 160 3.16 -1.30 -0.82
C HIS A 160 4.29 -1.10 0.20
N SER A 161 3.90 -0.95 1.48
CA SER A 161 4.81 -0.66 2.59
C SER A 161 5.50 -1.92 3.11
N TYR A 162 6.83 -1.96 3.01
CA TYR A 162 7.66 -3.03 3.59
C TYR A 162 8.26 -2.57 4.89
N PHE A 163 7.91 -3.23 5.98
CA PHE A 163 8.47 -2.97 7.30
C PHE A 163 9.59 -3.96 7.61
N LEU A 164 10.70 -3.45 8.16
CA LEU A 164 11.82 -4.27 8.61
C LEU A 164 11.37 -5.26 9.69
N THR A 165 11.88 -6.48 9.60
CA THR A 165 11.68 -7.53 10.58
C THR A 165 12.99 -7.98 11.19
N GLU A 166 12.90 -8.54 12.40
CA GLU A 166 14.00 -9.12 13.17
C GLU A 166 13.66 -10.59 13.48
N SER A 167 14.64 -11.38 13.90
CA SER A 167 14.33 -12.73 14.41
C SER A 167 13.32 -12.69 15.55
N GLY A 168 12.26 -13.46 15.42
CA GLY A 168 11.15 -13.52 16.36
C GLY A 168 10.08 -12.43 16.17
N SER A 169 10.16 -11.58 15.14
CA SER A 169 9.10 -10.62 14.79
C SER A 169 7.75 -11.32 14.59
N LYS A 170 6.69 -10.66 15.04
CA LYS A 170 5.32 -11.19 14.98
C LYS A 170 4.38 -10.18 14.37
N VAL A 171 3.41 -10.67 13.60
CA VAL A 171 2.21 -9.89 13.26
C VAL A 171 1.10 -10.21 14.23
N ILE A 172 0.42 -9.19 14.73
CA ILE A 172 -0.76 -9.30 15.59
C ILE A 172 -1.90 -8.56 14.90
N ALA A 173 -2.96 -9.28 14.52
CA ALA A 173 -4.15 -8.72 13.90
C ALA A 173 -5.32 -9.71 14.00
N ASP A 174 -6.53 -9.21 14.26
CA ASP A 174 -7.74 -10.04 14.25
C ASP A 174 -8.39 -9.99 12.85
N PHE A 175 -7.73 -10.66 11.88
CA PHE A 175 -8.29 -10.80 10.54
C PHE A 175 -9.51 -11.74 10.55
N PRO A 176 -10.66 -11.32 10.01
CA PRO A 176 -11.84 -12.20 9.94
C PRO A 176 -11.61 -13.41 9.05
N CYS A 177 -10.99 -13.20 7.89
CA CYS A 177 -10.73 -14.22 6.90
C CYS A 177 -9.69 -13.75 5.87
N PHE A 178 -9.20 -14.69 5.07
CA PHE A 178 -8.26 -14.46 3.98
C PHE A 178 -8.74 -15.13 2.69
N PHE A 179 -8.12 -14.80 1.57
CA PHE A 179 -8.35 -15.45 0.29
C PHE A 179 -7.19 -16.35 -0.05
N ASP A 180 -7.50 -17.60 -0.40
CA ASP A 180 -6.53 -18.48 -1.02
C ASP A 180 -6.21 -18.02 -2.44
N ILE A 181 -5.05 -18.39 -2.97
CA ILE A 181 -4.58 -17.95 -4.29
C ILE A 181 -4.23 -19.15 -5.16
N ASP A 182 -4.44 -19.01 -6.47
CA ASP A 182 -3.98 -19.97 -7.47
C ASP A 182 -2.51 -19.75 -7.87
N SER A 183 -2.05 -20.53 -8.83
CA SER A 183 -0.68 -20.42 -9.37
C SER A 183 -0.40 -19.09 -10.11
N SER A 184 -1.44 -18.30 -10.38
CA SER A 184 -1.35 -16.97 -10.99
C SER A 184 -1.47 -15.85 -9.96
N PHE A 185 -1.41 -16.18 -8.67
CA PHE A 185 -1.60 -15.26 -7.54
C PHE A 185 -2.96 -14.56 -7.53
N LEU A 186 -3.98 -15.22 -8.07
CA LEU A 186 -5.34 -14.68 -8.09
C LEU A 186 -6.18 -15.33 -6.99
N PRO A 187 -7.06 -14.57 -6.32
CA PRO A 187 -7.94 -15.11 -5.30
C PRO A 187 -8.88 -16.17 -5.87
N VAL A 188 -8.96 -17.32 -5.21
CA VAL A 188 -9.88 -18.41 -5.55
C VAL A 188 -10.89 -18.65 -4.44
N GLY A 189 -12.12 -18.94 -4.84
CA GLY A 189 -13.21 -19.26 -3.91
C GLY A 189 -13.64 -18.11 -3.01
N ASP A 190 -14.28 -18.50 -1.91
CA ASP A 190 -14.77 -17.58 -0.90
C ASP A 190 -13.72 -17.27 0.16
N CYS A 191 -13.97 -16.23 0.96
CA CYS A 191 -13.13 -15.87 2.09
C CYS A 191 -13.08 -16.99 3.13
N ILE A 192 -11.89 -17.49 3.44
CA ILE A 192 -11.64 -18.57 4.41
C ILE A 192 -11.39 -17.96 5.79
N PRO A 193 -12.09 -18.39 6.86
CA PRO A 193 -11.86 -17.87 8.21
C PRO A 193 -10.39 -17.93 8.62
N ALA A 194 -9.82 -16.81 9.05
CA ALA A 194 -8.42 -16.70 9.48
C ALA A 194 -8.21 -17.26 10.90
N LYS A 195 -8.85 -18.39 11.22
CA LYS A 195 -8.76 -19.08 12.51
C LYS A 195 -8.27 -20.49 12.27
N GLY A 196 -6.98 -20.70 12.47
CA GLY A 196 -6.38 -22.01 12.25
C GLY A 196 -4.87 -21.93 12.05
N PRO A 197 -4.19 -23.08 11.96
CA PRO A 197 -2.75 -23.11 11.83
C PRO A 197 -2.27 -22.32 10.60
N GLY A 198 -1.38 -21.38 10.84
CA GLY A 198 -0.70 -20.63 9.77
C GLY A 198 -1.25 -19.23 9.49
N PHE A 199 -2.54 -18.99 9.67
CA PHE A 199 -3.20 -17.72 9.30
C PHE A 199 -3.93 -17.01 10.45
N ASP A 200 -3.90 -17.55 11.67
CA ASP A 200 -4.42 -16.88 12.86
C ASP A 200 -3.35 -15.96 13.46
N PHE A 201 -3.52 -14.67 13.25
CA PHE A 201 -2.63 -13.63 13.77
C PHE A 201 -3.15 -12.99 15.07
N SER A 202 -4.29 -13.42 15.61
CA SER A 202 -4.96 -12.76 16.72
C SER A 202 -4.15 -12.74 18.02
N GLN A 203 -3.30 -13.74 18.25
CA GLN A 203 -2.43 -13.85 19.43
C GLN A 203 -0.96 -13.55 19.14
N GLY A 204 -0.65 -13.12 17.93
CA GLY A 204 0.71 -12.87 17.47
C GLY A 204 1.35 -14.10 16.84
N THR A 205 1.56 -14.04 15.55
CA THR A 205 2.17 -15.11 14.76
C THR A 205 3.57 -14.75 14.35
N VAL A 206 4.55 -15.58 14.75
CA VAL A 206 5.97 -15.42 14.37
C VAL A 206 6.11 -15.55 12.86
N LEU A 207 6.88 -14.65 12.25
CA LEU A 207 7.06 -14.57 10.80
C LEU A 207 8.16 -15.50 10.28
N GLU A 208 9.13 -15.84 11.12
CA GLU A 208 10.28 -16.68 10.74
C GLU A 208 9.84 -18.02 10.15
N GLY A 209 10.36 -18.35 8.98
CA GLY A 209 10.02 -19.57 8.26
C GLY A 209 8.64 -19.59 7.60
N LYS A 210 7.91 -18.48 7.60
CA LYS A 210 6.63 -18.36 6.89
C LYS A 210 6.83 -17.88 5.46
N SER A 211 5.96 -18.37 4.58
CA SER A 211 5.74 -17.83 3.25
C SER A 211 4.33 -17.24 3.24
N LEU A 212 4.21 -15.96 2.96
CA LEU A 212 2.95 -15.24 2.86
C LEU A 212 2.90 -14.45 1.56
N ASP A 213 1.80 -14.58 0.85
CA ASP A 213 1.39 -13.71 -0.26
C ASP A 213 -0.13 -13.78 -0.36
N HIS A 214 -0.81 -13.21 0.66
CA HIS A 214 -2.26 -13.40 0.79
C HIS A 214 -2.97 -12.10 1.12
N THR A 215 -4.13 -11.94 0.52
CA THR A 215 -5.07 -10.86 0.83
C THR A 215 -6.00 -11.27 1.99
N PHE A 216 -5.98 -10.50 3.05
CA PHE A 216 -6.87 -10.63 4.21
C PHE A 216 -7.98 -9.57 4.14
N VAL A 217 -9.17 -9.90 4.63
CA VAL A 217 -10.13 -8.87 5.00
C VAL A 217 -9.57 -8.14 6.22
N SER A 218 -9.53 -6.82 6.16
CA SER A 218 -8.91 -6.00 7.20
C SER A 218 -9.57 -6.22 8.57
N PRO A 219 -8.80 -6.11 9.66
CA PRO A 219 -9.36 -6.19 11.01
C PRO A 219 -10.48 -5.17 11.23
N ARG A 220 -11.50 -5.52 12.02
CA ARG A 220 -12.65 -4.63 12.26
C ARG A 220 -12.26 -3.28 12.88
N ASN A 221 -11.19 -3.26 13.68
CA ASN A 221 -10.63 -2.04 14.27
C ASN A 221 -9.60 -1.37 13.37
N GLY A 222 -9.40 -1.86 12.13
CA GLY A 222 -8.43 -1.34 11.17
C GLY A 222 -6.96 -1.47 11.60
N THR A 223 -6.64 -2.25 12.63
CA THR A 223 -5.31 -2.25 13.23
C THR A 223 -4.53 -3.53 12.94
N VAL A 224 -3.31 -3.36 12.43
CA VAL A 224 -2.28 -4.40 12.34
C VAL A 224 -1.07 -3.95 13.14
N ILE A 225 -0.49 -4.84 13.94
CA ILE A 225 0.71 -4.57 14.73
C ILE A 225 1.83 -5.48 14.24
N LEU A 226 2.97 -4.89 13.90
CA LEU A 226 4.23 -5.59 13.76
C LEU A 226 5.00 -5.46 15.08
N ASP A 227 5.18 -6.58 15.75
CA ASP A 227 5.82 -6.65 17.07
C ASP A 227 7.27 -7.12 16.91
N ASN A 228 8.21 -6.19 16.83
CA ASN A 228 9.65 -6.41 16.79
C ASN A 228 10.22 -6.52 18.22
N ARG A 229 11.48 -6.86 18.37
CA ARG A 229 12.12 -7.09 19.69
C ARG A 229 12.10 -5.86 20.58
N GLU A 230 12.46 -4.70 20.05
CA GLU A 230 12.65 -3.47 20.81
C GLU A 230 11.50 -2.48 20.68
N TYR A 231 10.71 -2.58 19.63
CA TYR A 231 9.61 -1.66 19.31
C TYR A 231 8.44 -2.38 18.69
N ARG A 232 7.30 -1.72 18.65
CA ARG A 232 6.12 -2.12 17.90
C ARG A 232 5.77 -1.06 16.89
N ILE A 233 5.40 -1.50 15.71
CA ILE A 233 4.77 -0.64 14.70
C ILE A 233 3.28 -0.94 14.73
N ARG A 234 2.47 0.06 15.03
CA ARG A 234 1.02 -0.01 14.94
C ARG A 234 0.59 0.68 13.66
N ILE A 235 -0.06 -0.06 12.77
CA ILE A 235 -0.58 0.41 11.50
C ILE A 235 -2.09 0.41 11.62
N VAL A 236 -2.71 1.59 11.54
CA VAL A 236 -4.17 1.77 11.53
C VAL A 236 -4.58 2.21 10.14
N GLN A 237 -5.55 1.50 9.56
CA GLN A 237 -6.04 1.75 8.20
C GLN A 237 -7.54 2.04 8.24
N GLU A 238 -7.94 3.15 7.62
CA GLU A 238 -9.33 3.57 7.50
C GLU A 238 -9.74 3.55 6.03
N ASN A 239 -10.90 2.95 5.74
CA ASN A 239 -11.42 2.77 4.38
C ASN A 239 -10.50 1.94 3.45
N PHE A 240 -9.69 1.06 4.03
CA PHE A 240 -8.98 -0.01 3.35
C PHE A 240 -9.58 -1.35 3.79
N PRO A 241 -10.53 -1.91 3.04
CA PRO A 241 -11.25 -3.14 3.45
C PRO A 241 -10.38 -4.40 3.41
N PHE A 242 -9.19 -4.32 2.82
CA PHE A 242 -8.26 -5.43 2.72
C PHE A 242 -6.86 -5.03 3.17
N THR A 243 -6.11 -6.04 3.62
CA THR A 243 -4.68 -5.95 3.93
C THR A 243 -3.97 -7.08 3.18
N GLN A 244 -3.02 -6.75 2.32
CA GLN A 244 -2.11 -7.75 1.76
C GLN A 244 -0.95 -7.97 2.74
N LEU A 245 -0.62 -9.23 2.99
CA LEU A 245 0.59 -9.62 3.69
C LEU A 245 1.49 -10.40 2.74
N TYR A 246 2.72 -9.91 2.55
CA TYR A 246 3.71 -10.57 1.71
C TYR A 246 5.08 -10.59 2.41
N ILE A 247 5.72 -11.75 2.44
CA ILE A 247 7.09 -11.91 2.93
C ILE A 247 7.98 -12.19 1.73
N PRO A 248 8.93 -11.30 1.40
CA PRO A 248 9.85 -11.52 0.29
C PRO A 248 10.85 -12.66 0.60
N PRO A 249 11.46 -13.25 -0.43
CA PRO A 249 12.40 -14.37 -0.26
C PRO A 249 13.58 -14.07 0.67
N GLU A 250 14.01 -12.81 0.78
CA GLU A 250 15.08 -12.35 1.65
C GLU A 250 14.72 -12.51 3.14
N GLY A 251 13.44 -12.44 3.48
CA GLY A 251 12.93 -12.66 4.83
C GLY A 251 13.31 -11.57 5.85
N ASP A 252 13.85 -10.44 5.40
CA ASP A 252 14.29 -9.30 6.23
C ASP A 252 13.21 -8.26 6.46
N SER A 253 12.05 -8.46 5.85
CA SER A 253 10.92 -7.53 5.88
C SER A 253 9.60 -8.24 5.65
N ILE A 254 8.52 -7.54 5.93
CA ILE A 254 7.16 -7.92 5.57
C ILE A 254 6.44 -6.74 4.93
N ALA A 255 5.80 -6.95 3.78
CA ALA A 255 4.83 -6.01 3.26
C ALA A 255 3.52 -6.16 4.05
N ILE A 256 3.06 -5.05 4.62
CA ILE A 256 1.74 -4.90 5.24
C ILE A 256 1.04 -3.78 4.48
N GLU A 257 0.22 -4.18 3.52
CA GLU A 257 -0.31 -3.26 2.53
C GLU A 257 -1.79 -2.95 2.79
N PRO A 258 -2.13 -1.74 3.19
CA PRO A 258 -3.50 -1.26 3.07
C PRO A 258 -3.91 -1.21 1.60
N ILE A 259 -4.93 -1.98 1.21
CA ILE A 259 -5.45 -2.02 -0.15
C ILE A 259 -6.97 -1.92 -0.17
N THR A 260 -7.52 -1.25 -1.18
CA THR A 260 -8.97 -1.09 -1.29
C THR A 260 -9.65 -2.24 -2.02
N SER A 261 -8.88 -3.08 -2.72
CA SER A 261 -9.43 -4.16 -3.52
C SER A 261 -8.49 -5.36 -3.57
N LYS A 262 -9.07 -6.56 -3.74
CA LYS A 262 -8.30 -7.79 -4.02
C LYS A 262 -7.71 -7.76 -5.43
N PRO A 263 -6.74 -8.67 -5.73
CA PRO A 263 -6.29 -8.90 -7.10
C PRO A 263 -7.46 -9.10 -8.08
N ASN A 264 -7.27 -8.65 -9.31
CA ASN A 264 -8.26 -8.73 -10.40
C ASN A 264 -9.59 -7.98 -10.11
N SER A 265 -9.50 -6.90 -9.34
CA SER A 265 -10.67 -6.16 -8.87
C SER A 265 -11.51 -5.56 -9.98
N PHE A 266 -10.91 -5.14 -11.10
CA PHE A 266 -11.62 -4.52 -12.21
C PHE A 266 -12.53 -5.51 -12.95
N ASN A 267 -12.30 -6.81 -12.82
CA ASN A 267 -13.17 -7.87 -13.31
C ASN A 267 -14.15 -8.39 -12.24
N SER A 268 -14.18 -7.75 -11.06
CA SER A 268 -15.10 -8.10 -9.99
C SER A 268 -16.40 -7.28 -10.07
N SER A 269 -17.52 -7.91 -9.75
CA SER A 269 -18.80 -7.19 -9.55
C SER A 269 -18.78 -6.20 -8.37
N LYS A 270 -17.73 -6.26 -7.54
CA LYS A 270 -17.51 -5.39 -6.36
C LYS A 270 -16.42 -4.36 -6.56
N VAL A 271 -16.05 -4.06 -7.82
CA VAL A 271 -15.09 -3.00 -8.11
C VAL A 271 -15.55 -1.66 -7.53
N LEU A 272 -14.65 -0.94 -6.87
CA LEU A 272 -14.96 0.41 -6.41
C LEU A 272 -15.13 1.34 -7.59
N THR A 273 -16.11 2.20 -7.51
CA THR A 273 -16.43 3.17 -8.56
C THR A 273 -16.68 4.55 -7.99
N LEU A 274 -16.27 5.57 -8.72
CA LEU A 274 -16.63 6.97 -8.42
C LEU A 274 -17.43 7.57 -9.57
N SER A 275 -18.60 8.09 -9.26
CA SER A 275 -19.36 8.95 -10.19
C SER A 275 -18.67 10.30 -10.38
N PRO A 276 -18.91 11.00 -11.50
CA PRO A 276 -18.35 12.33 -11.74
C PRO A 276 -18.53 13.28 -10.56
N GLY A 277 -17.43 13.93 -10.16
CA GLY A 277 -17.39 14.89 -9.05
C GLY A 277 -17.35 14.27 -7.64
N ASN A 278 -17.60 12.96 -7.50
CA ASN A 278 -17.53 12.28 -6.21
C ASN A 278 -16.10 12.08 -5.72
N VAL A 279 -15.99 11.89 -4.40
CA VAL A 279 -14.72 11.72 -3.68
C VAL A 279 -14.78 10.43 -2.85
N TYR A 280 -13.65 9.74 -2.77
CA TYR A 280 -13.38 8.67 -1.82
C TYR A 280 -12.20 9.07 -0.95
N THR A 281 -12.29 8.88 0.35
CA THR A 281 -11.22 9.17 1.30
C THR A 281 -10.80 7.92 2.04
N ALA A 282 -9.51 7.80 2.32
CA ALA A 282 -8.93 6.74 3.13
C ALA A 282 -7.76 7.30 3.95
N ALA A 283 -7.32 6.60 4.98
CA ALA A 283 -6.17 7.02 5.77
C ALA A 283 -5.35 5.83 6.27
N VAL A 284 -4.05 6.06 6.41
CA VAL A 284 -3.12 5.17 7.10
C VAL A 284 -2.42 5.95 8.19
N ARG A 285 -2.40 5.41 9.41
CA ARG A 285 -1.63 5.94 10.52
C ARG A 285 -0.61 4.93 10.97
N ILE A 286 0.63 5.35 11.12
CA ILE A 286 1.73 4.54 11.63
C ILE A 286 2.19 5.14 12.93
N GLU A 287 2.30 4.32 13.96
CA GLU A 287 2.85 4.69 15.24
C GLU A 287 3.98 3.73 15.61
N CYS A 288 5.11 4.29 16.04
CA CYS A 288 6.21 3.52 16.62
C CYS A 288 6.13 3.61 18.15
N LEU A 289 5.96 2.47 18.78
CA LEU A 289 5.85 2.33 20.22
C LEU A 289 7.10 1.61 20.75
N ASP A 290 7.96 2.33 21.44
CA ASP A 290 9.13 1.73 22.12
C ASP A 290 8.67 0.75 23.18
N LYS A 291 9.34 -0.39 23.27
CA LYS A 291 9.16 -1.32 24.39
C LYS A 291 10.10 -0.91 25.52
N GLU A 292 9.57 -0.81 26.73
CA GLU A 292 10.45 -0.71 27.89
C GLU A 292 11.29 -2.00 27.98
N MET A 293 12.62 -1.84 28.09
CA MET A 293 13.50 -2.98 28.32
C MET A 293 13.15 -3.57 29.71
N GLN A 294 12.63 -4.79 29.69
CA GLN A 294 12.37 -5.58 30.90
C GLN A 294 13.66 -6.15 31.46
#